data_0345d37baae16322c21c133e5f66b978
#
_entry.id   0345d37baae16322c21c133e5f66b978
#
_cell.length_a   1.000
_cell.length_b   1.000
_cell.length_c   1.000
_cell.angle_alpha   90.00
_cell.angle_beta   90.00
_cell.angle_gamma   90.00
#
_symmetry.space_group_name_H-M   'P 1'
#
loop_
_entity.id
_entity.type
_entity.pdbx_description
1 polymer ?
#
loop_
_entity_poly.entity_id
_entity_poly.type
_entity_poly.pdbx_seq_one_letter_code
_entity_poly.pdbx_strand_id
1 'polypeptide(L)'
;ALPPLLLHSIFSGSVDALEHWINVRPNNAVTVLDTHDGIGVIDIGSDQLDRSLKGLVPDPDVDRLVETIHANTQGESREATGAAASNLDLYQVNSTYYSALACNDQHYLATRAVQFFLPGIPQVYYVGAMAGANDMELLKRTNVGRDINRHYYTAEEVEENLKRPVVQALNALCAFRNTLPAFDGTFSYQRD
;
A
#
# COMPACT_ATOMS: atom_id res chain seq x y z
N ALA A 1 0.41 9.08 -3.28
CA ALA A 1 -0.83 8.57 -3.91
C ALA A 1 -0.76 7.10 -4.37
N LEU A 2 0.46 6.55 -4.67
CA LEU A 2 0.57 5.20 -5.24
C LEU A 2 -0.10 4.10 -4.38
N PRO A 3 0.11 4.01 -3.05
CA PRO A 3 -0.48 2.94 -2.25
C PRO A 3 -2.01 2.86 -2.36
N PRO A 4 -2.76 3.93 -2.10
CA PRO A 4 -4.22 3.87 -2.21
C PRO A 4 -4.72 3.71 -3.65
N LEU A 5 -3.99 4.19 -4.67
CA LEU A 5 -4.37 3.98 -6.08
C LEU A 5 -4.29 2.51 -6.49
N LEU A 6 -3.25 1.79 -6.06
CA LEU A 6 -3.14 0.36 -6.34
C LEU A 6 -4.21 -0.46 -5.61
N LEU A 7 -4.50 -0.13 -4.35
CA LEU A 7 -5.62 -0.76 -3.63
C LEU A 7 -6.95 -0.48 -4.33
N HIS A 8 -7.20 0.78 -4.73
CA HIS A 8 -8.38 1.14 -5.49
C HIS A 8 -8.49 0.33 -6.79
N SER A 9 -7.39 0.20 -7.55
CA SER A 9 -7.40 -0.57 -8.80
C SER A 9 -7.71 -2.06 -8.57
N ILE A 10 -7.14 -2.67 -7.54
CA ILE A 10 -7.42 -4.08 -7.19
C ILE A 10 -8.89 -4.26 -6.77
N PHE A 11 -9.46 -3.34 -5.99
CA PHE A 11 -10.80 -3.52 -5.43
C PHE A 11 -11.91 -3.12 -6.41
N SER A 12 -11.67 -2.11 -7.25
CA SER A 12 -12.67 -1.62 -8.22
C SER A 12 -12.57 -2.30 -9.58
N GLY A 13 -11.42 -2.89 -9.92
CA GLY A 13 -11.11 -3.37 -11.27
C GLY A 13 -10.80 -2.24 -12.27
N SER A 14 -10.78 -0.95 -11.85
CA SER A 14 -10.43 0.18 -12.71
C SER A 14 -9.00 0.65 -12.50
N VAL A 15 -8.30 0.89 -13.60
CA VAL A 15 -6.93 1.44 -13.61
C VAL A 15 -6.88 2.92 -14.04
N ASP A 16 -8.02 3.55 -14.32
CA ASP A 16 -8.07 4.90 -14.91
C ASP A 16 -7.37 5.95 -14.05
N ALA A 17 -7.64 5.95 -12.74
CA ALA A 17 -7.00 6.88 -11.80
C ALA A 17 -5.49 6.62 -11.65
N LEU A 18 -5.10 5.35 -11.63
CA LEU A 18 -3.69 4.95 -11.58
C LEU A 18 -2.95 5.39 -12.86
N GLU A 19 -3.55 5.16 -14.03
CA GLU A 19 -2.99 5.56 -15.33
C GLU A 19 -2.83 7.09 -15.40
N HIS A 20 -3.87 7.84 -15.01
CA HIS A 20 -3.77 9.29 -14.94
C HIS A 20 -2.60 9.74 -14.05
N TRP A 21 -2.46 9.16 -12.87
CA TRP A 21 -1.38 9.47 -11.94
C TRP A 21 0.01 9.12 -12.52
N ILE A 22 0.16 7.97 -13.19
CA ILE A 22 1.41 7.56 -13.85
C ILE A 22 1.86 8.62 -14.86
N ASN A 23 0.92 9.20 -15.60
CA ASN A 23 1.22 10.19 -16.64
C ASN A 23 1.62 11.57 -16.09
N VAL A 24 1.22 11.92 -14.86
CA VAL A 24 1.49 13.26 -14.28
C VAL A 24 2.55 13.26 -13.18
N ARG A 25 2.91 12.09 -12.65
CA ARG A 25 3.89 11.96 -11.56
C ARG A 25 5.31 12.29 -12.01
N PRO A 26 6.19 12.79 -11.11
CA PRO A 26 7.61 12.89 -11.42
C PRO A 26 8.26 11.50 -11.55
N ASN A 27 9.18 11.35 -12.50
CA ASN A 27 9.89 10.09 -12.73
C ASN A 27 11.09 9.86 -11.79
N ASN A 28 11.59 10.92 -11.16
CA ASN A 28 12.75 10.90 -10.26
C ASN A 28 12.36 10.86 -8.77
N ALA A 29 11.35 10.08 -8.44
CA ALA A 29 10.81 9.97 -7.08
C ALA A 29 11.07 8.60 -6.46
N VAL A 30 11.05 8.54 -5.14
CA VAL A 30 10.98 7.27 -4.40
C VAL A 30 9.52 6.80 -4.42
N THR A 31 9.30 5.53 -4.76
CA THR A 31 7.97 4.90 -4.72
C THR A 31 7.88 3.97 -3.51
N VAL A 32 6.80 4.11 -2.74
CA VAL A 32 6.52 3.27 -1.57
C VAL A 32 5.10 2.71 -1.64
N LEU A 33 4.86 1.54 -1.08
CA LEU A 33 3.49 1.04 -0.80
C LEU A 33 3.18 1.07 0.69
N ASP A 34 4.19 0.95 1.51
CA ASP A 34 4.11 0.92 2.96
C ASP A 34 5.26 1.71 3.60
N THR A 35 4.99 2.25 4.77
CA THR A 35 5.92 2.96 5.62
C THR A 35 5.60 2.62 7.09
N HIS A 36 6.24 3.30 8.03
CA HIS A 36 5.91 3.23 9.46
C HIS A 36 4.59 3.96 9.82
N ASP A 37 3.99 4.65 8.85
CA ASP A 37 2.68 5.32 8.96
C ASP A 37 1.58 4.47 8.32
N GLY A 38 0.32 4.89 8.47
CA GLY A 38 -0.81 4.27 7.81
C GLY A 38 -0.85 4.54 6.29
N ILE A 39 -1.84 3.97 5.62
CA ILE A 39 -2.09 4.16 4.19
C ILE A 39 -2.80 5.50 3.99
N GLY A 40 -2.16 6.44 3.30
CA GLY A 40 -2.67 7.79 3.04
C GLY A 40 -3.80 7.80 2.01
N VAL A 41 -5.02 7.47 2.41
CA VAL A 41 -6.18 7.39 1.52
C VAL A 41 -6.64 8.77 1.04
N ILE A 42 -6.38 9.81 1.82
CA ILE A 42 -6.71 11.20 1.45
C ILE A 42 -5.94 11.68 0.20
N ASP A 43 -4.78 11.09 -0.08
CA ASP A 43 -3.92 11.49 -1.20
C ASP A 43 -4.55 11.33 -2.58
N ILE A 44 -5.67 10.64 -2.68
CA ILE A 44 -6.38 10.37 -3.94
C ILE A 44 -7.78 10.98 -3.99
N GLY A 45 -8.29 11.47 -2.87
CA GLY A 45 -9.60 12.14 -2.77
C GLY A 45 -9.55 13.61 -3.11
N SER A 46 -10.68 14.29 -2.94
CA SER A 46 -10.80 15.75 -3.12
C SER A 46 -9.95 16.52 -2.11
N ASP A 47 -9.52 17.73 -2.48
CA ASP A 47 -8.77 18.61 -1.59
C ASP A 47 -9.55 18.89 -0.29
N GLN A 48 -8.85 18.85 0.84
CA GLN A 48 -9.49 18.98 2.17
C GLN A 48 -9.91 20.44 2.48
N LEU A 49 -9.20 21.42 1.93
CA LEU A 49 -9.45 22.83 2.15
C LEU A 49 -10.42 23.40 1.10
N ASP A 50 -10.34 22.88 -0.13
CA ASP A 50 -11.22 23.28 -1.24
C ASP A 50 -11.81 22.03 -1.93
N ARG A 51 -12.97 21.58 -1.48
CA ARG A 51 -13.69 20.42 -2.02
C ARG A 51 -14.12 20.56 -3.49
N SER A 52 -14.01 21.76 -4.10
CA SER A 52 -14.22 21.97 -5.54
C SER A 52 -13.07 21.39 -6.36
N LEU A 53 -11.88 21.28 -5.78
CA LEU A 53 -10.72 20.64 -6.37
C LEU A 53 -10.84 19.12 -6.21
N LYS A 54 -11.21 18.48 -7.30
CA LYS A 54 -11.46 17.03 -7.33
C LYS A 54 -10.14 16.23 -7.24
N GLY A 55 -10.21 15.10 -6.53
CA GLY A 55 -9.11 14.15 -6.46
C GLY A 55 -8.99 13.27 -7.70
N LEU A 56 -8.04 12.35 -7.63
CA LEU A 56 -7.85 11.31 -8.67
C LEU A 56 -9.00 10.30 -8.67
N VAL A 57 -9.64 10.11 -7.52
CA VAL A 57 -10.73 9.17 -7.31
C VAL A 57 -11.93 9.93 -6.70
N PRO A 58 -13.16 9.69 -7.15
CA PRO A 58 -14.35 10.29 -6.53
C PRO A 58 -14.47 9.95 -5.05
N ASP A 59 -14.91 10.91 -4.23
CA ASP A 59 -15.04 10.75 -2.78
C ASP A 59 -15.83 9.49 -2.35
N PRO A 60 -16.97 9.10 -2.99
CA PRO A 60 -17.65 7.86 -2.64
C PRO A 60 -16.80 6.59 -2.91
N ASP A 61 -15.84 6.65 -3.84
CA ASP A 61 -14.94 5.53 -4.13
C ASP A 61 -13.82 5.47 -3.10
N VAL A 62 -13.37 6.61 -2.57
CA VAL A 62 -12.44 6.68 -1.42
C VAL A 62 -13.11 6.08 -0.19
N ASP A 63 -14.38 6.38 0.07
CA ASP A 63 -15.14 5.77 1.17
C ASP A 63 -15.23 4.25 1.02
N ARG A 64 -15.56 3.77 -0.19
CA ARG A 64 -15.58 2.32 -0.48
C ARG A 64 -14.21 1.66 -0.30
N LEU A 65 -13.14 2.34 -0.70
CA LEU A 65 -11.78 1.86 -0.49
C LEU A 65 -11.48 1.66 0.99
N VAL A 66 -11.79 2.65 1.82
CA VAL A 66 -11.57 2.59 3.28
C VAL A 66 -12.38 1.45 3.90
N GLU A 67 -13.67 1.33 3.54
CA GLU A 67 -14.53 0.25 4.05
C GLU A 67 -14.03 -1.12 3.60
N THR A 68 -13.51 -1.24 2.38
CA THR A 68 -12.93 -2.50 1.90
C THR A 68 -11.67 -2.88 2.68
N ILE A 69 -10.78 -1.91 3.00
CA ILE A 69 -9.62 -2.17 3.85
C ILE A 69 -10.06 -2.65 5.24
N HIS A 70 -11.06 -2.01 5.84
CA HIS A 70 -11.60 -2.42 7.13
C HIS A 70 -12.22 -3.84 7.09
N ALA A 71 -12.92 -4.17 6.02
CA ALA A 71 -13.47 -5.51 5.82
C ALA A 71 -12.37 -6.57 5.63
N ASN A 72 -11.37 -6.29 4.80
CA ASN A 72 -10.24 -7.19 4.54
C ASN A 72 -9.41 -7.50 5.79
N THR A 73 -9.34 -6.56 6.72
CA THR A 73 -8.65 -6.71 8.01
C THR A 73 -9.57 -7.18 9.14
N GLN A 74 -10.80 -7.60 8.82
CA GLN A 74 -11.78 -8.05 9.80
C GLN A 74 -12.03 -7.02 10.94
N GLY A 75 -11.88 -5.72 10.63
CA GLY A 75 -12.07 -4.62 11.55
C GLY A 75 -10.82 -4.17 12.33
N GLU A 76 -9.71 -4.89 12.26
CA GLU A 76 -8.45 -4.52 12.94
C GLU A 76 -7.97 -3.11 12.59
N SER A 77 -8.00 -2.76 11.30
CA SER A 77 -7.62 -1.43 10.85
C SER A 77 -8.57 -0.33 11.34
N ARG A 78 -9.83 -0.65 11.59
CA ARG A 78 -10.81 0.27 12.18
C ARG A 78 -10.48 0.52 13.67
N GLU A 79 -10.14 -0.53 14.41
CA GLU A 79 -9.69 -0.42 15.79
C GLU A 79 -8.43 0.46 15.89
N ALA A 80 -7.46 0.24 15.00
CA ALA A 80 -6.20 0.99 14.99
C ALA A 80 -6.33 2.45 14.50
N THR A 81 -7.29 2.74 13.63
CA THR A 81 -7.49 4.08 13.07
C THR A 81 -8.37 4.93 13.99
N GLY A 82 -9.23 4.28 14.79
CA GLY A 82 -10.25 4.93 15.63
C GLY A 82 -11.54 5.24 14.85
N ALA A 83 -12.55 5.68 15.57
CA ALA A 83 -13.83 6.08 15.00
C ALA A 83 -13.74 7.50 14.45
N ALA A 84 -13.65 7.65 13.13
CA ALA A 84 -13.82 8.94 12.48
C ALA A 84 -15.29 9.21 12.21
N ALA A 85 -15.69 10.48 12.23
CA ALA A 85 -17.06 10.91 11.93
C ALA A 85 -17.44 10.65 10.46
N SER A 86 -16.43 10.65 9.56
CA SER A 86 -16.55 10.34 8.13
C SER A 86 -15.24 9.71 7.64
N ASN A 87 -15.33 8.78 6.69
CA ASN A 87 -14.14 8.22 6.05
C ASN A 87 -13.34 9.29 5.28
N LEU A 88 -13.99 10.34 4.80
CA LEU A 88 -13.34 11.47 4.15
C LEU A 88 -12.54 12.36 5.10
N ASP A 89 -12.78 12.25 6.41
CA ASP A 89 -12.00 12.96 7.42
C ASP A 89 -10.74 12.17 7.84
N LEU A 90 -10.61 10.93 7.38
CA LEU A 90 -9.43 10.12 7.63
C LEU A 90 -8.25 10.58 6.79
N TYR A 91 -7.18 10.98 7.45
CA TYR A 91 -5.90 11.23 6.76
C TYR A 91 -5.27 9.93 6.25
N GLN A 92 -5.28 8.89 7.06
CA GLN A 92 -4.70 7.58 6.75
C GLN A 92 -5.44 6.45 7.46
N VAL A 93 -5.41 5.27 6.87
CA VAL A 93 -5.87 4.02 7.50
C VAL A 93 -4.68 3.26 8.06
N ASN A 94 -4.69 2.98 9.37
CA ASN A 94 -3.63 2.23 10.02
C ASN A 94 -3.80 0.73 9.75
N SER A 95 -2.89 0.18 8.97
CA SER A 95 -2.85 -1.25 8.59
C SER A 95 -1.52 -1.54 7.90
N THR A 96 -1.06 -2.78 7.94
CA THR A 96 -0.03 -3.22 6.99
C THR A 96 -0.65 -3.28 5.58
N TYR A 97 0.17 -3.05 4.57
CA TYR A 97 -0.28 -3.11 3.17
C TYR A 97 -0.72 -4.52 2.76
N TYR A 98 -0.07 -5.54 3.32
CA TYR A 98 -0.42 -6.93 3.11
C TYR A 98 -1.79 -7.29 3.71
N SER A 99 -2.08 -6.85 4.95
CA SER A 99 -3.40 -7.06 5.57
C SER A 99 -4.51 -6.28 4.86
N ALA A 100 -4.23 -5.07 4.36
CA ALA A 100 -5.18 -4.30 3.55
C ALA A 100 -5.63 -5.06 2.29
N LEU A 101 -4.78 -5.95 1.76
CA LEU A 101 -5.06 -6.86 0.65
C LEU A 101 -5.60 -8.23 1.12
N ALA A 102 -6.16 -8.33 2.32
CA ALA A 102 -6.65 -9.58 2.91
C ALA A 102 -5.58 -10.70 2.97
N CYS A 103 -4.31 -10.34 3.14
CA CYS A 103 -3.17 -11.25 3.11
C CYS A 103 -3.11 -12.12 1.83
N ASN A 104 -3.59 -11.56 0.71
CA ASN A 104 -3.56 -12.25 -0.59
C ASN A 104 -2.20 -12.08 -1.26
N ASP A 105 -1.43 -13.17 -1.36
CA ASP A 105 -0.08 -13.19 -1.93
C ASP A 105 -0.06 -12.67 -3.38
N GLN A 106 -1.04 -13.04 -4.20
CA GLN A 106 -1.08 -12.67 -5.61
C GLN A 106 -1.33 -11.18 -5.78
N HIS A 107 -2.31 -10.62 -5.06
CA HIS A 107 -2.58 -9.18 -5.08
C HIS A 107 -1.38 -8.39 -4.53
N TYR A 108 -0.76 -8.89 -3.46
CA TYR A 108 0.43 -8.26 -2.89
C TYR A 108 1.59 -8.21 -3.87
N LEU A 109 1.92 -9.33 -4.50
CA LEU A 109 3.00 -9.39 -5.49
C LEU A 109 2.68 -8.59 -6.76
N ALA A 110 1.42 -8.55 -7.21
CA ALA A 110 1.01 -7.72 -8.34
C ALA A 110 1.21 -6.22 -8.05
N THR A 111 0.81 -5.74 -6.87
CA THR A 111 1.02 -4.33 -6.48
C THR A 111 2.50 -3.99 -6.33
N ARG A 112 3.32 -4.90 -5.78
CA ARG A 112 4.77 -4.75 -5.71
C ARG A 112 5.41 -4.74 -7.10
N ALA A 113 4.95 -5.58 -8.02
CA ALA A 113 5.43 -5.57 -9.40
C ALA A 113 5.16 -4.20 -10.05
N VAL A 114 3.96 -3.66 -9.94
CA VAL A 114 3.66 -2.31 -10.46
C VAL A 114 4.60 -1.27 -9.84
N GLN A 115 4.78 -1.27 -8.51
CA GLN A 115 5.72 -0.36 -7.83
C GLN A 115 7.13 -0.45 -8.42
N PHE A 116 7.62 -1.66 -8.67
CA PHE A 116 9.01 -1.90 -9.08
C PHE A 116 9.24 -1.60 -10.56
N PHE A 117 8.21 -1.70 -11.39
CA PHE A 117 8.30 -1.38 -12.81
C PHE A 117 8.11 0.11 -13.10
N LEU A 118 7.54 0.89 -12.19
CA LEU A 118 7.44 2.33 -12.33
C LEU A 118 8.82 3.01 -12.28
N PRO A 119 9.02 4.13 -13.01
CA PRO A 119 10.23 4.93 -12.91
C PRO A 119 10.48 5.43 -11.48
N GLY A 120 11.73 5.60 -11.12
CA GLY A 120 12.17 6.04 -9.79
C GLY A 120 12.77 4.90 -8.96
N ILE A 121 12.88 5.11 -7.66
CA ILE A 121 13.53 4.18 -6.72
C ILE A 121 12.45 3.50 -5.88
N PRO A 122 12.16 2.21 -6.07
CA PRO A 122 11.24 1.50 -5.21
C PRO A 122 11.85 1.26 -3.83
N GLN A 123 11.15 1.69 -2.79
CA GLN A 123 11.51 1.44 -1.39
C GLN A 123 10.51 0.47 -0.79
N VAL A 124 11.00 -0.56 -0.11
CA VAL A 124 10.18 -1.53 0.62
C VAL A 124 10.43 -1.36 2.10
N TYR A 125 9.37 -1.11 2.86
CA TYR A 125 9.41 -1.03 4.31
C TYR A 125 9.64 -2.43 4.90
N TYR A 126 10.34 -2.54 6.05
CA TYR A 126 10.76 -3.83 6.58
C TYR A 126 9.61 -4.80 6.87
N VAL A 127 8.46 -4.30 7.38
CA VAL A 127 7.28 -5.15 7.59
C VAL A 127 6.76 -5.65 6.24
N GLY A 128 6.72 -4.79 5.22
CA GLY A 128 6.35 -5.20 3.87
C GLY A 128 7.34 -6.18 3.24
N ALA A 129 8.64 -6.05 3.50
CA ALA A 129 9.64 -7.01 3.01
C ALA A 129 9.35 -8.44 3.51
N MET A 130 8.75 -8.57 4.70
CA MET A 130 8.32 -9.83 5.29
C MET A 130 6.86 -10.20 4.93
N ALA A 131 6.16 -9.44 4.07
CA ALA A 131 4.72 -9.58 3.87
C ALA A 131 4.00 -9.74 5.23
N GLY A 132 4.30 -8.82 6.14
CA GLY A 132 3.84 -8.87 7.53
C GLY A 132 2.37 -8.49 7.64
N ALA A 133 1.62 -9.27 8.44
CA ALA A 133 0.25 -8.95 8.81
C ALA A 133 0.21 -7.90 9.94
N ASN A 134 -0.98 -7.41 10.24
CA ASN A 134 -1.24 -6.49 11.34
C ASN A 134 -0.80 -7.10 12.68
N ASP A 135 -0.12 -6.29 13.52
CA ASP A 135 0.28 -6.68 14.88
C ASP A 135 -0.71 -6.13 15.91
N MET A 136 -1.77 -6.91 16.15
CA MET A 136 -2.80 -6.55 17.13
C MET A 136 -2.32 -6.67 18.58
N GLU A 137 -1.31 -7.49 18.85
CA GLU A 137 -0.72 -7.58 20.19
C GLU A 137 0.07 -6.32 20.55
N LEU A 138 0.87 -5.83 19.60
CA LEU A 138 1.60 -4.57 19.75
C LEU A 138 0.64 -3.40 19.88
N LEU A 139 -0.40 -3.32 19.02
CA LEU A 139 -1.43 -2.29 19.09
C LEU A 139 -2.08 -2.24 20.48
N LYS A 140 -2.52 -3.38 21.01
CA LYS A 140 -3.18 -3.46 22.31
C LYS A 140 -2.24 -3.10 23.47
N ARG A 141 -0.98 -3.47 23.35
CA ARG A 141 0.04 -3.17 24.37
C ARG A 141 0.39 -1.69 24.45
N THR A 142 0.50 -1.02 23.31
CA THR A 142 0.96 0.38 23.24
C THR A 142 -0.18 1.38 23.19
N ASN A 143 -1.35 0.96 22.73
CA ASN A 143 -2.50 1.83 22.40
C ASN A 143 -2.14 2.94 21.39
N VAL A 144 -1.16 2.68 20.52
CA VAL A 144 -0.71 3.57 19.43
C VAL A 144 -1.15 2.98 18.10
N GLY A 145 -2.11 3.61 17.41
CA GLY A 145 -2.72 3.07 16.19
C GLY A 145 -1.75 2.64 15.11
N ARG A 146 -0.64 3.39 14.92
CA ARG A 146 0.38 3.05 13.90
C ARG A 146 1.19 1.81 14.24
N ASP A 147 1.22 1.37 15.50
CA ASP A 147 2.01 0.22 15.90
C ASP A 147 1.45 -1.10 15.34
N ILE A 148 0.21 -1.11 14.85
CA ILE A 148 -0.36 -2.23 14.11
C ILE A 148 0.51 -2.66 12.92
N ASN A 149 1.30 -1.75 12.33
CA ASN A 149 2.18 -2.02 11.19
C ASN A 149 3.68 -1.88 11.52
N ARG A 150 4.06 -1.98 12.80
CA ARG A 150 5.43 -1.81 13.28
C ARG A 150 5.95 -3.00 14.06
N HIS A 151 5.60 -4.21 13.62
CA HIS A 151 6.04 -5.44 14.28
C HIS A 151 7.56 -5.48 14.47
N TYR A 152 8.01 -5.87 15.67
CA TYR A 152 9.42 -6.04 16.01
C TYR A 152 9.82 -7.51 15.81
N TYR A 153 10.40 -7.83 14.67
CA TYR A 153 10.82 -9.19 14.33
C TYR A 153 12.02 -9.63 15.16
N THR A 154 11.95 -10.83 15.73
CA THR A 154 13.12 -11.55 16.22
C THR A 154 13.90 -12.16 15.06
N ALA A 155 15.13 -12.61 15.29
CA ALA A 155 15.93 -13.29 14.27
C ALA A 155 15.24 -14.56 13.76
N GLU A 156 14.64 -15.32 14.65
CA GLU A 156 13.90 -16.56 14.35
C GLU A 156 12.68 -16.27 13.48
N GLU A 157 11.92 -15.22 13.79
CA GLU A 157 10.76 -14.80 12.96
C GLU A 157 11.20 -14.37 11.56
N VAL A 158 12.33 -13.67 11.43
CA VAL A 158 12.89 -13.32 10.12
C VAL A 158 13.25 -14.58 9.33
N GLU A 159 13.94 -15.54 9.95
CA GLU A 159 14.30 -16.80 9.31
C GLU A 159 13.07 -17.59 8.82
N GLU A 160 11.99 -17.62 9.62
CA GLU A 160 10.75 -18.29 9.23
C GLU A 160 10.03 -17.52 8.10
N ASN A 161 9.95 -16.19 8.18
CA ASN A 161 9.33 -15.39 7.13
C ASN A 161 10.06 -15.51 5.79
N LEU A 162 11.38 -15.61 5.79
CA LEU A 162 12.19 -15.81 4.58
C LEU A 162 11.90 -17.14 3.85
N LYS A 163 11.27 -18.11 4.51
CA LYS A 163 10.84 -19.39 3.90
C LYS A 163 9.48 -19.27 3.21
N ARG A 164 8.71 -18.22 3.47
CA ARG A 164 7.37 -18.04 2.88
C ARG A 164 7.48 -17.75 1.38
N PRO A 165 6.67 -18.43 0.53
CA PRO A 165 6.73 -18.23 -0.93
C PRO A 165 6.56 -16.77 -1.38
N VAL A 166 5.67 -16.02 -0.74
CA VAL A 166 5.45 -14.60 -1.04
C VAL A 166 6.68 -13.75 -0.78
N VAL A 167 7.41 -14.01 0.32
CA VAL A 167 8.65 -13.29 0.67
C VAL A 167 9.77 -13.65 -0.30
N GLN A 168 9.89 -14.94 -0.66
CA GLN A 168 10.86 -15.39 -1.66
C GLN A 168 10.59 -14.77 -3.04
N ALA A 169 9.33 -14.70 -3.47
CA ALA A 169 8.94 -14.08 -4.72
C ALA A 169 9.22 -12.56 -4.70
N LEU A 170 8.95 -11.87 -3.59
CA LEU A 170 9.30 -10.46 -3.44
C LEU A 170 10.81 -10.24 -3.51
N ASN A 171 11.61 -11.07 -2.83
CA ASN A 171 13.08 -10.99 -2.88
C ASN A 171 13.60 -11.24 -4.30
N ALA A 172 13.01 -12.20 -5.03
CA ALA A 172 13.35 -12.45 -6.44
C ALA A 172 13.01 -11.21 -7.32
N LEU A 173 11.87 -10.56 -7.08
CA LEU A 173 11.49 -9.33 -7.76
C LEU A 173 12.46 -8.18 -7.46
N CYS A 174 12.91 -8.03 -6.20
CA CYS A 174 13.95 -7.06 -5.83
C CYS A 174 15.27 -7.32 -6.58
N ALA A 175 15.73 -8.57 -6.61
CA ALA A 175 16.93 -8.97 -7.32
C ALA A 175 16.81 -8.70 -8.83
N PHE A 176 15.69 -9.06 -9.41
CA PHE A 176 15.37 -8.80 -10.82
C PHE A 176 15.44 -7.30 -11.14
N ARG A 177 14.77 -6.46 -10.34
CA ARG A 177 14.79 -5.00 -10.51
C ARG A 177 16.20 -4.41 -10.42
N ASN A 178 17.04 -4.94 -9.53
CA ASN A 178 18.38 -4.42 -9.29
C ASN A 178 19.42 -4.89 -10.33
N THR A 179 19.14 -5.94 -11.07
CA THR A 179 20.12 -6.56 -11.97
C THR A 179 19.80 -6.40 -13.44
N LEU A 180 18.54 -6.10 -13.81
CA LEU A 180 18.15 -5.99 -15.21
C LEU A 180 18.42 -4.58 -15.77
N PRO A 181 19.31 -4.43 -16.77
CA PRO A 181 19.65 -3.12 -17.35
C PRO A 181 18.47 -2.39 -18.00
N ALA A 182 17.39 -3.11 -18.36
CA ALA A 182 16.20 -2.51 -18.95
C ALA A 182 15.55 -1.44 -18.06
N PHE A 183 15.76 -1.49 -16.73
CA PHE A 183 15.24 -0.47 -15.80
C PHE A 183 15.98 0.87 -15.86
N ASP A 184 17.11 0.94 -16.57
CA ASP A 184 17.82 2.19 -16.90
C ASP A 184 17.32 2.79 -18.23
N GLY A 185 16.36 2.12 -18.90
CA GLY A 185 15.80 2.52 -20.18
C GLY A 185 14.63 3.50 -20.07
N THR A 186 13.95 3.69 -21.20
CA THR A 186 12.74 4.51 -21.28
C THR A 186 11.54 3.69 -20.83
N PHE A 187 10.78 4.24 -19.88
CA PHE A 187 9.53 3.63 -19.41
C PHE A 187 8.39 3.85 -20.42
N SER A 188 7.68 2.79 -20.71
CA SER A 188 6.40 2.83 -21.43
C SER A 188 5.47 1.76 -20.89
N TYR A 189 4.17 1.97 -21.00
CA TYR A 189 3.16 0.98 -20.67
C TYR A 189 2.10 0.93 -21.79
N GLN A 190 1.39 -0.17 -21.86
CA GLN A 190 0.24 -0.36 -22.76
C GLN A 190 -0.94 -0.82 -21.92
N ARG A 191 -2.13 -0.40 -22.34
CA ARG A 191 -3.41 -0.86 -21.80
C ARG A 191 -4.05 -1.77 -22.83
N ASP A 192 -4.40 -2.97 -22.42
CA ASP A 192 -5.13 -3.94 -23.23
C ASP A 192 -6.65 -3.75 -23.10
#